data_e55ec3211e58784e93b710436a00da43
#
_entry.id   e55ec3211e58784e93b710436a00da43
#
_cell.length_a   1.000
_cell.length_b   1.000
_cell.length_c   1.000
_cell.angle_alpha   90.00
_cell.angle_beta   90.00
_cell.angle_gamma   90.00
#
_symmetry.space_group_name_H-M   'P 1'
#
loop_
_entity.id
_entity.type
_entity.pdbx_description
1 polymer ?
#
loop_
_entity_poly.entity_id
_entity_poly.type
_entity_poly.pdbx_seq_one_letter_code
_entity_poly.pdbx_strand_id
1 'polypeptide(L)'
;MKIVRFQPEHLDHLRARGSKIPDAAGLAEELAKAESFAGLVDGAAVAAGGLIQQWEGRALAWCCFTPGIRRADWGRIVAKARAELIRCSYRRIEAHVNCDHIAGIRFVKRFGFKVEAKAEKFGPDGSDHYLFSLVL
;
A
#
# COMPACT_ATOMS: atom_id res chain seq x y z
N MET A 1 -7.47 -16.87 0.15
CA MET A 1 -6.47 -15.94 -0.40
C MET A 1 -5.07 -16.45 -0.11
N LYS A 2 -4.22 -16.43 -1.10
CA LYS A 2 -2.81 -16.79 -0.98
C LYS A 2 -1.95 -15.54 -1.04
N ILE A 3 -1.05 -15.35 -0.06
CA ILE A 3 -0.13 -14.21 -0.05
C ILE A 3 1.20 -14.67 -0.67
N VAL A 4 1.65 -13.94 -1.68
CA VAL A 4 2.88 -14.23 -2.43
C VAL A 4 3.72 -12.96 -2.55
N ARG A 5 4.98 -13.10 -2.96
CA ARG A 5 5.80 -11.95 -3.30
C ARG A 5 5.20 -11.24 -4.51
N PHE A 6 5.19 -9.91 -4.48
CA PHE A 6 4.65 -9.10 -5.58
C PHE A 6 5.45 -9.30 -6.86
N GLN A 7 4.73 -9.46 -7.96
CA GLN A 7 5.27 -9.53 -9.31
C GLN A 7 4.63 -8.43 -10.17
N PRO A 8 5.30 -7.93 -11.22
CA PRO A 8 4.77 -6.84 -12.06
C PRO A 8 3.37 -7.09 -12.60
N GLU A 9 3.06 -8.33 -13.01
CA GLU A 9 1.74 -8.69 -13.54
C GLU A 9 0.59 -8.53 -12.54
N HIS A 10 0.89 -8.54 -11.24
CA HIS A 10 -0.12 -8.33 -10.20
C HIS A 10 -0.75 -6.94 -10.29
N LEU A 11 -0.01 -5.95 -10.77
CA LEU A 11 -0.54 -4.60 -10.95
C LEU A 11 -1.62 -4.57 -12.04
N ASP A 12 -1.44 -5.34 -13.12
CA ASP A 12 -2.44 -5.47 -14.18
C ASP A 12 -3.71 -6.14 -13.66
N HIS A 13 -3.58 -7.17 -12.82
CA HIS A 13 -4.74 -7.81 -12.17
C HIS A 13 -5.53 -6.81 -11.33
N LEU A 14 -4.85 -5.98 -10.55
CA LEU A 14 -5.48 -4.99 -9.69
C LEU A 14 -6.22 -3.93 -10.50
N ARG A 15 -5.61 -3.42 -11.59
CA ARG A 15 -6.26 -2.46 -12.50
C ARG A 15 -7.49 -3.06 -13.15
N ALA A 16 -7.39 -4.29 -13.64
CA ALA A 16 -8.50 -4.99 -14.30
C ALA A 16 -9.69 -5.21 -13.38
N ARG A 17 -9.46 -5.27 -12.06
CA ARG A 17 -10.50 -5.46 -11.05
C ARG A 17 -10.94 -4.15 -10.39
N GLY A 18 -10.59 -3.00 -10.95
CA GLY A 18 -11.10 -1.69 -10.54
C GLY A 18 -10.26 -0.92 -9.53
N SER A 19 -9.04 -1.38 -9.22
CA SER A 19 -8.13 -0.59 -8.40
C SER A 19 -7.62 0.62 -9.19
N LYS A 20 -7.67 1.80 -8.57
CA LYS A 20 -7.19 3.03 -9.19
C LYS A 20 -5.70 3.19 -8.93
N ILE A 21 -4.89 2.85 -9.91
CA ILE A 21 -3.44 2.89 -9.83
C ILE A 21 -2.94 3.82 -10.93
N PRO A 22 -2.04 4.78 -10.63
CA PRO A 22 -1.46 5.63 -11.65
C PRO A 22 -0.79 4.81 -12.75
N ASP A 23 -1.01 5.21 -14.01
CA ASP A 23 -0.32 4.60 -15.15
C ASP A 23 1.00 5.32 -15.35
N ALA A 24 2.03 4.85 -14.64
CA ALA A 24 3.38 5.40 -14.70
C ALA A 24 4.35 4.34 -15.21
N ALA A 25 5.15 4.71 -16.21
CA ALA A 25 6.15 3.81 -16.77
C ALA A 25 7.13 3.35 -15.70
N GLY A 26 7.36 2.04 -15.62
CA GLY A 26 8.30 1.43 -14.67
C GLY A 26 7.78 1.26 -13.25
N LEU A 27 6.53 1.67 -12.96
CA LEU A 27 5.98 1.57 -11.60
C LEU A 27 5.94 0.13 -11.11
N ALA A 28 5.41 -0.80 -11.90
CA ALA A 28 5.29 -2.20 -11.50
C ALA A 28 6.66 -2.82 -11.18
N GLU A 29 7.67 -2.53 -11.98
CA GLU A 29 9.04 -3.01 -11.79
C GLU A 29 9.69 -2.43 -10.54
N GLU A 30 9.48 -1.14 -10.26
CA GLU A 30 9.96 -0.49 -9.04
C GLU A 30 9.33 -1.10 -7.79
N LEU A 31 8.02 -1.34 -7.81
CA LEU A 31 7.32 -1.99 -6.71
C LEU A 31 7.80 -3.43 -6.51
N ALA A 32 8.11 -4.15 -7.59
CA ALA A 32 8.61 -5.53 -7.51
C ALA A 32 10.04 -5.62 -6.95
N LYS A 33 10.85 -4.57 -7.05
CA LYS A 33 12.19 -4.53 -6.44
C LYS A 33 12.14 -4.30 -4.94
N ALA A 34 11.06 -3.71 -4.44
CA ALA A 34 10.87 -3.44 -3.02
C ALA A 34 10.39 -4.69 -2.26
N GLU A 35 10.33 -4.60 -0.94
CA GLU A 35 9.70 -5.63 -0.10
C GLU A 35 8.18 -5.52 -0.23
N SER A 36 7.63 -6.16 -1.24
CA SER A 36 6.22 -6.06 -1.61
C SER A 36 5.58 -7.43 -1.77
N PHE A 37 4.29 -7.50 -1.44
CA PHE A 37 3.50 -8.73 -1.45
C PHE A 37 2.16 -8.50 -2.15
N ALA A 38 1.57 -9.58 -2.62
CA ALA A 38 0.24 -9.57 -3.23
C ALA A 38 -0.61 -10.67 -2.62
N GLY A 39 -1.89 -10.39 -2.44
CA GLY A 39 -2.90 -11.36 -2.05
C GLY A 39 -3.69 -11.83 -3.27
N LEU A 40 -3.66 -13.12 -3.52
CA LEU A 40 -4.31 -13.74 -4.68
C LEU A 40 -5.59 -14.46 -4.28
N VAL A 41 -6.65 -14.24 -5.04
CA VAL A 41 -7.90 -15.00 -4.99
C VAL A 41 -8.15 -15.56 -6.39
N ASP A 42 -8.28 -16.88 -6.48
CA ASP A 42 -8.43 -17.59 -7.75
C ASP A 42 -7.34 -17.22 -8.77
N GLY A 43 -6.11 -17.10 -8.29
CA GLY A 43 -4.94 -16.84 -9.11
C GLY A 43 -4.73 -15.38 -9.53
N ALA A 44 -5.61 -14.46 -9.16
CA ALA A 44 -5.48 -13.06 -9.52
C ALA A 44 -5.32 -12.17 -8.27
N ALA A 45 -4.49 -11.15 -8.36
CA ALA A 45 -4.26 -10.23 -7.25
C ALA A 45 -5.51 -9.40 -6.96
N VAL A 46 -5.91 -9.35 -5.68
CA VAL A 46 -6.99 -8.49 -5.17
C VAL A 46 -6.45 -7.43 -4.22
N ALA A 47 -5.25 -7.60 -3.73
CA ALA A 47 -4.56 -6.65 -2.86
C ALA A 47 -3.05 -6.74 -3.09
N ALA A 48 -2.36 -5.64 -2.91
CA ALA A 48 -0.90 -5.62 -2.87
C ALA A 48 -0.41 -4.49 -2.00
N GLY A 49 0.80 -4.60 -1.49
CA GLY A 49 1.42 -3.56 -0.69
C GLY A 49 2.83 -3.92 -0.29
N GLY A 50 3.53 -2.95 0.24
CA GLY A 50 4.90 -3.16 0.68
C GLY A 50 5.57 -1.91 1.21
N LEU A 51 6.86 -2.03 1.43
CA LEU A 51 7.71 -0.95 1.94
C LEU A 51 8.82 -0.67 0.94
N ILE A 52 8.91 0.57 0.49
CA ILE A 52 9.94 1.03 -0.45
C ILE A 52 10.97 1.83 0.34
N GLN A 53 12.17 1.29 0.50
CA GLN A 53 13.23 2.01 1.18
C GLN A 53 13.60 3.27 0.41
N GLN A 54 13.59 4.41 1.10
CA GLN A 54 14.03 5.69 0.57
C GLN A 54 15.54 5.88 0.80
N TRP A 55 15.96 5.61 2.03
CA TRP A 55 17.35 5.49 2.47
C TRP A 55 17.36 4.68 3.76
N GLU A 56 18.54 4.43 4.31
CA GLU A 56 18.66 3.65 5.54
C GLU A 56 17.81 4.25 6.67
N GLY A 57 16.92 3.44 7.23
CA GLY A 57 16.03 3.80 8.33
C GLY A 57 14.72 4.47 7.93
N ARG A 58 14.49 4.78 6.64
CA ARG A 58 13.24 5.39 6.18
C ARG A 58 12.64 4.64 5.00
N ALA A 59 11.35 4.36 5.07
CA ALA A 59 10.60 3.72 3.99
C ALA A 59 9.29 4.43 3.69
N LEU A 60 8.81 4.25 2.46
CA LEU A 60 7.48 4.64 2.04
C LEU A 60 6.63 3.38 1.95
N ALA A 61 5.53 3.33 2.70
CA ALA A 61 4.55 2.27 2.62
C ALA A 61 3.58 2.54 1.47
N TRP A 62 3.22 1.51 0.73
CA TRP A 62 2.21 1.59 -0.31
C TRP A 62 1.26 0.41 -0.21
N CYS A 63 0.05 0.61 -0.68
CA CYS A 63 -0.91 -0.49 -0.84
C CYS A 63 -1.97 -0.12 -1.87
N CYS A 64 -2.58 -1.13 -2.45
CA CYS A 64 -3.76 -0.98 -3.29
C CYS A 64 -4.67 -2.21 -3.14
N PHE A 65 -5.96 -1.98 -3.30
CA PHE A 65 -7.00 -2.98 -3.07
C PHE A 65 -8.03 -2.91 -4.17
N THR A 66 -8.64 -4.05 -4.47
CA THR A 66 -9.82 -4.11 -5.33
C THR A 66 -11.09 -4.00 -4.49
N PRO A 67 -12.23 -3.57 -5.08
CA PRO A 67 -13.51 -3.65 -4.40
C PRO A 67 -13.91 -5.08 -4.06
N GLY A 68 -14.69 -5.27 -3.01
CA GLY A 68 -15.32 -6.55 -2.71
C GLY A 68 -14.43 -7.59 -2.04
N ILE A 69 -13.35 -7.19 -1.40
CA ILE A 69 -12.51 -8.12 -0.62
C ILE A 69 -13.31 -8.66 0.56
N ARG A 70 -13.34 -9.99 0.73
CA ARG A 70 -14.07 -10.65 1.82
C ARG A 70 -13.44 -10.32 3.17
N ARG A 71 -14.28 -10.30 4.21
CA ARG A 71 -13.84 -10.01 5.59
C ARG A 71 -12.69 -10.92 6.06
N ALA A 72 -12.76 -12.21 5.75
CA ALA A 72 -11.71 -13.16 6.13
C ALA A 72 -10.37 -12.82 5.47
N ASP A 73 -10.40 -12.38 4.20
CA ASP A 73 -9.19 -11.98 3.47
C ASP A 73 -8.63 -10.67 4.00
N TRP A 74 -9.49 -9.73 4.41
CA TRP A 74 -9.06 -8.51 5.10
C TRP A 74 -8.26 -8.82 6.37
N GLY A 75 -8.70 -9.79 7.15
CA GLY A 75 -7.97 -10.23 8.34
C GLY A 75 -6.57 -10.70 8.02
N ARG A 76 -6.40 -11.43 6.93
CA ARG A 76 -5.09 -11.91 6.47
C ARG A 76 -4.20 -10.78 5.95
N ILE A 77 -4.78 -9.83 5.21
CA ILE A 77 -4.07 -8.64 4.72
C ILE A 77 -3.54 -7.83 5.91
N VAL A 78 -4.40 -7.55 6.90
CA VAL A 78 -4.01 -6.78 8.09
C VAL A 78 -2.93 -7.51 8.88
N ALA A 79 -3.06 -8.82 9.06
CA ALA A 79 -2.06 -9.62 9.77
C ALA A 79 -0.70 -9.59 9.07
N LYS A 80 -0.69 -9.71 7.74
CA LYS A 80 0.54 -9.63 6.95
C LYS A 80 1.19 -8.26 7.05
N ALA A 81 0.41 -7.19 6.87
CA ALA A 81 0.93 -5.83 6.98
C ALA A 81 1.52 -5.55 8.36
N ARG A 82 0.84 -5.98 9.41
CA ARG A 82 1.32 -5.82 10.79
C ARG A 82 2.62 -6.59 11.02
N ALA A 83 2.72 -7.82 10.52
CA ALA A 83 3.93 -8.62 10.63
C ALA A 83 5.12 -7.94 9.94
N GLU A 84 4.91 -7.37 8.76
CA GLU A 84 5.98 -6.66 8.05
C GLU A 84 6.43 -5.39 8.80
N LEU A 85 5.49 -4.63 9.36
CA LEU A 85 5.81 -3.43 10.15
C LEU A 85 6.58 -3.77 11.43
N ILE A 86 6.26 -4.90 12.08
CA ILE A 86 6.97 -5.36 13.27
C ILE A 86 8.37 -5.87 12.91
N ARG A 87 8.48 -6.60 11.80
CA ARG A 87 9.74 -7.22 11.37
C ARG A 87 10.75 -6.22 10.84
N CYS A 88 10.28 -5.13 10.24
CA CYS A 88 11.17 -4.16 9.59
C CYS A 88 12.06 -3.41 10.59
N SER A 89 13.21 -2.94 10.11
CA SER A 89 14.18 -2.21 10.91
C SER A 89 14.15 -0.69 10.68
N TYR A 90 13.10 -0.20 10.01
CA TYR A 90 12.96 1.23 9.75
C TYR A 90 12.58 1.97 11.03
N ARG A 91 13.19 3.13 11.27
CA ARG A 91 12.82 4.03 12.36
C ARG A 91 11.69 4.98 11.95
N ARG A 92 11.44 5.14 10.65
CA ARG A 92 10.38 5.98 10.10
C ARG A 92 9.77 5.35 8.86
N ILE A 93 8.44 5.22 8.86
CA ILE A 93 7.67 4.74 7.72
C ILE A 93 6.62 5.80 7.40
N GLU A 94 6.52 6.20 6.14
CA GLU A 94 5.56 7.19 5.65
C GLU A 94 4.53 6.54 4.74
N ALA A 95 3.34 7.14 4.68
CA ALA A 95 2.30 6.75 3.72
C ALA A 95 1.56 8.00 3.26
N HIS A 96 1.26 8.08 1.97
CA HIS A 96 0.51 9.17 1.37
C HIS A 96 -0.88 8.65 1.02
N VAL A 97 -1.93 9.30 1.53
CA VAL A 97 -3.31 8.85 1.32
C VAL A 97 -4.15 10.03 0.83
N ASN A 98 -4.86 9.83 -0.27
CA ASN A 98 -5.81 10.82 -0.79
C ASN A 98 -6.79 11.22 0.32
N CYS A 99 -7.00 12.54 0.50
CA CYS A 99 -7.88 13.08 1.55
C CYS A 99 -9.32 12.58 1.44
N ASP A 100 -9.77 12.20 0.25
CA ASP A 100 -11.12 11.69 0.01
C ASP A 100 -11.21 10.17 0.14
N HIS A 101 -10.08 9.48 0.30
CA HIS A 101 -10.05 8.03 0.43
C HIS A 101 -10.21 7.61 1.90
N ILE A 102 -11.44 7.66 2.40
CA ILE A 102 -11.75 7.40 3.82
C ILE A 102 -11.30 5.99 4.25
N ALA A 103 -11.51 4.98 3.41
CA ALA A 103 -11.10 3.61 3.72
C ALA A 103 -9.57 3.50 3.87
N GLY A 104 -8.82 4.17 3.02
CA GLY A 104 -7.35 4.22 3.10
C GLY A 104 -6.87 4.92 4.36
N ILE A 105 -7.50 6.03 4.73
CA ILE A 105 -7.21 6.76 5.97
C ILE A 105 -7.43 5.87 7.20
N ARG A 106 -8.56 5.15 7.25
CA ARG A 106 -8.85 4.21 8.34
C ARG A 106 -7.84 3.07 8.38
N PHE A 107 -7.44 2.60 7.21
CA PHE A 107 -6.49 1.49 7.09
C PHE A 107 -5.13 1.87 7.70
N VAL A 108 -4.54 3.00 7.32
CA VAL A 108 -3.23 3.40 7.85
C VAL A 108 -3.29 3.73 9.35
N LYS A 109 -4.38 4.36 9.81
CA LYS A 109 -4.56 4.66 11.25
C LYS A 109 -4.61 3.39 12.10
N ARG A 110 -5.10 2.28 11.54
CA ARG A 110 -5.17 0.99 12.24
C ARG A 110 -3.79 0.50 12.71
N PHE A 111 -2.73 0.86 12.00
CA PHE A 111 -1.36 0.47 12.33
C PHE A 111 -0.61 1.50 13.19
N GLY A 112 -1.29 2.56 13.60
CA GLY A 112 -0.70 3.60 14.44
C GLY A 112 -0.09 4.77 13.68
N PHE A 113 -0.26 4.85 12.37
CA PHE A 113 0.18 6.00 11.60
C PHE A 113 -0.59 7.25 12.03
N LYS A 114 0.12 8.38 12.08
CA LYS A 114 -0.43 9.69 12.44
C LYS A 114 -0.24 10.67 11.30
N VAL A 115 -1.19 11.59 11.15
CA VAL A 115 -1.09 12.67 10.16
C VAL A 115 0.02 13.63 10.58
N GLU A 116 0.94 13.92 9.68
CA GLU A 116 1.94 14.97 9.86
C GLU A 116 1.60 16.23 9.08
N ALA A 117 1.03 16.10 7.88
CA ALA A 117 0.75 17.23 7.02
C ALA A 117 -0.35 16.91 6.00
N LYS A 118 -0.92 17.97 5.44
CA LYS A 118 -1.76 17.91 4.25
C LYS A 118 -0.99 18.53 3.09
N ALA A 119 -0.80 17.76 2.04
CA ALA A 119 -0.13 18.21 0.81
C ALA A 119 -1.19 18.55 -0.24
N GLU A 120 -1.37 19.83 -0.53
CA GLU A 120 -2.33 20.30 -1.52
C GLU A 120 -1.81 20.02 -2.92
N LYS A 121 -2.73 19.60 -3.82
CA LYS A 121 -2.43 19.29 -5.22
C LYS A 121 -1.27 18.31 -5.40
N PHE A 122 -1.20 17.35 -4.51
CA PHE A 122 -0.10 16.38 -4.43
C PHE A 122 -0.24 15.24 -5.45
N GLY A 123 -1.46 14.79 -5.71
CA GLY A 123 -1.70 13.67 -6.62
C GLY A 123 -1.57 14.04 -8.10
N PRO A 124 -1.38 13.04 -8.97
CA PRO A 124 -1.30 13.28 -10.42
C PRO A 124 -2.54 13.95 -11.00
N ASP A 125 -3.70 13.78 -10.37
CA ASP A 125 -4.96 14.39 -10.74
C ASP A 125 -5.22 15.73 -10.04
N GLY A 126 -4.24 16.25 -9.29
CA GLY A 126 -4.36 17.48 -8.52
C GLY A 126 -5.06 17.29 -7.17
N SER A 127 -5.30 16.05 -6.74
CA SER A 127 -5.94 15.76 -5.45
C SER A 127 -5.02 16.06 -4.27
N ASP A 128 -5.64 16.44 -3.15
CA ASP A 128 -4.92 16.65 -1.89
C ASP A 128 -4.67 15.30 -1.20
N HIS A 129 -3.53 15.17 -0.56
CA HIS A 129 -3.16 13.98 0.18
C HIS A 129 -2.75 14.32 1.61
N TYR A 130 -3.06 13.42 2.54
CA TYR A 130 -2.45 13.45 3.86
C TYR A 130 -1.12 12.71 3.83
N LEU A 131 -0.13 13.28 4.50
CA LEU A 131 1.14 12.61 4.77
C LEU A 131 1.05 12.00 6.16
N PHE A 132 1.07 10.68 6.20
CA PHE A 132 1.06 9.91 7.44
C PHE A 132 2.45 9.41 7.77
N SER A 133 2.75 9.25 9.05
CA SER A 133 3.99 8.62 9.49
C SER A 133 3.78 7.67 10.66
N LEU A 134 4.63 6.66 10.71
CA LEU A 134 4.81 5.77 11.84
C LEU A 134 6.29 5.88 12.25
N VAL A 135 6.54 6.43 13.43
CA VAL A 135 7.89 6.60 13.98
C VAL A 135 8.11 5.52 15.03
N LEU A 136 9.13 4.72 14.84
CA LEU A 136 9.43 3.55 15.65
C LEU A 136 10.69 3.72 16.50
#